data_36b450770d28f153d5c7d9686ead7bd3
#
_entry.id   36b450770d28f153d5c7d9686ead7bd3
#
_cell.length_a   1.000
_cell.length_b   1.000
_cell.length_c   1.000
_cell.angle_alpha   90.00
_cell.angle_beta   90.00
_cell.angle_gamma   90.00
#
_symmetry.space_group_name_H-M   'P 1'
#
loop_
_entity.id
_entity.type
_entity.pdbx_description
1 polymer ?
#
loop_
_entity_poly.entity_id
_entity_poly.type
_entity_poly.pdbx_seq_one_letter_code
_entity_poly.pdbx_strand_id
1 'polypeptide(L)'
;MTVTFRKLHACGRDYLCLGDTRETDPAALARHLAAPESGIGADGILLLRTNDGEDPVLYCFSPSGGQIPAPRGAVLAGAKFLYDTARVNLTEFCMTERGTPHRIRLETRGGAAWGVTGEGGFTTLDTSRYSATMKGLVRDRPITVGGADCRLTVVGIGGMPVAVLTGKGQVPPKPGSLLRVFSVPVSVLYVTEDPLAPRVLLRSREADGTVLASAGVVAGAICRGGVFWPPHPPA
;
A
#
# COMPACT_ATOMS: atom_id res chain seq x y z
N MET A 1 -29.01 -15.37 -0.33
CA MET A 1 -27.91 -15.24 -1.29
C MET A 1 -26.66 -15.79 -0.63
N THR A 2 -25.93 -16.72 -1.25
CA THR A 2 -24.70 -17.29 -0.69
C THR A 2 -23.52 -16.65 -1.40
N VAL A 3 -22.61 -16.06 -0.63
CA VAL A 3 -21.37 -15.44 -1.13
C VAL A 3 -20.20 -16.29 -0.65
N THR A 4 -19.38 -16.76 -1.60
CA THR A 4 -18.17 -17.52 -1.28
C THR A 4 -16.98 -16.57 -1.24
N PHE A 5 -16.20 -16.62 -0.15
CA PHE A 5 -15.01 -15.80 0.04
C PHE A 5 -13.89 -16.60 0.69
N ARG A 6 -12.68 -16.07 0.62
CA ARG A 6 -11.56 -16.51 1.46
C ARG A 6 -11.05 -15.32 2.27
N LYS A 7 -10.82 -15.50 3.56
CA LYS A 7 -10.15 -14.52 4.39
C LYS A 7 -8.65 -14.77 4.33
N LEU A 8 -7.89 -13.78 3.89
CA LEU A 8 -6.44 -13.82 3.76
C LEU A 8 -5.80 -12.70 4.55
N HIS A 9 -4.65 -12.99 5.14
CA HIS A 9 -3.85 -12.01 5.86
C HIS A 9 -2.61 -11.67 5.01
N ALA A 10 -2.35 -10.38 4.80
CA ALA A 10 -1.14 -9.92 4.10
C ALA A 10 -0.71 -8.55 4.63
N CYS A 11 0.57 -8.42 4.92
CA CYS A 11 1.18 -7.15 5.34
C CYS A 11 0.51 -6.50 6.56
N GLY A 12 0.09 -7.31 7.54
CA GLY A 12 -0.54 -6.84 8.78
C GLY A 12 -2.02 -6.49 8.65
N ARG A 13 -2.68 -6.85 7.56
CA ARG A 13 -4.11 -6.59 7.29
C ARG A 13 -4.85 -7.85 6.85
N ASP A 14 -6.13 -7.90 7.20
CA ASP A 14 -7.05 -8.96 6.81
C ASP A 14 -7.90 -8.52 5.63
N TYR A 15 -8.03 -9.38 4.64
CA TYR A 15 -8.85 -9.14 3.46
C TYR A 15 -9.83 -10.28 3.20
N LEU A 16 -11.07 -9.95 2.88
CA LEU A 16 -12.04 -10.91 2.34
C LEU A 16 -11.95 -10.90 0.82
N CYS A 17 -11.39 -11.94 0.24
CA CYS A 17 -11.20 -12.07 -1.19
C CYS A 17 -12.38 -12.80 -1.82
N LEU A 18 -13.03 -12.16 -2.80
CA LEU A 18 -14.15 -12.67 -3.55
C LEU A 18 -13.79 -12.77 -5.03
N GLY A 19 -14.27 -13.82 -5.67
CA GLY A 19 -14.29 -13.89 -7.13
C GLY A 19 -15.40 -13.02 -7.72
N ASP A 20 -15.54 -13.09 -9.04
CA ASP A 20 -16.55 -12.32 -9.76
C ASP A 20 -17.97 -12.59 -9.21
N THR A 21 -18.58 -11.53 -8.70
CA THR A 21 -19.94 -11.51 -8.17
C THR A 21 -20.73 -10.47 -8.96
N ARG A 22 -21.03 -10.77 -10.24
CA ARG A 22 -21.66 -9.81 -11.17
C ARG A 22 -22.98 -9.23 -10.68
N GLU A 23 -23.65 -9.92 -9.77
CA GLU A 23 -24.99 -9.58 -9.26
C GLU A 23 -24.97 -8.88 -7.89
N THR A 24 -23.81 -8.59 -7.32
CA THR A 24 -23.72 -8.10 -5.94
C THR A 24 -23.13 -6.70 -5.91
N ASP A 25 -23.71 -5.82 -5.12
CA ASP A 25 -23.12 -4.52 -4.77
C ASP A 25 -21.90 -4.73 -3.85
N PRO A 26 -20.66 -4.55 -4.35
CA PRO A 26 -19.47 -4.77 -3.54
C PRO A 26 -19.37 -3.80 -2.36
N ALA A 27 -19.92 -2.61 -2.49
CA ALA A 27 -19.93 -1.62 -1.43
C ALA A 27 -20.85 -2.02 -0.29
N ALA A 28 -22.02 -2.58 -0.59
CA ALA A 28 -22.92 -3.13 0.42
C ALA A 28 -22.31 -4.36 1.10
N LEU A 29 -21.67 -5.25 0.33
CA LEU A 29 -20.94 -6.39 0.89
C LEU A 29 -19.83 -5.96 1.84
N ALA A 30 -19.07 -4.93 1.47
CA ALA A 30 -17.99 -4.43 2.30
C ALA A 30 -18.52 -3.91 3.65
N ARG A 31 -19.59 -3.12 3.63
CA ARG A 31 -20.22 -2.62 4.86
C ARG A 31 -20.76 -3.74 5.76
N HIS A 32 -21.25 -4.81 5.16
CA HIS A 32 -21.85 -5.91 5.91
C HIS A 32 -20.82 -6.94 6.39
N LEU A 33 -19.93 -7.39 5.50
CA LEU A 33 -19.02 -8.49 5.81
C LEU A 33 -17.74 -8.02 6.51
N ALA A 34 -17.21 -6.83 6.19
CA ALA A 34 -15.97 -6.35 6.79
C ALA A 34 -16.18 -5.65 8.13
N ALA A 35 -17.43 -5.42 8.55
CA ALA A 35 -17.73 -4.83 9.87
C ALA A 35 -17.17 -5.71 11.00
N PRO A 36 -16.40 -5.14 11.95
CA PRO A 36 -15.71 -5.94 12.97
C PRO A 36 -16.67 -6.54 14.01
N GLU A 37 -17.77 -5.86 14.30
CA GLU A 37 -18.70 -6.28 15.37
C GLU A 37 -19.88 -7.12 14.87
N SER A 38 -20.35 -6.87 13.64
CA SER A 38 -21.56 -7.50 13.09
C SER A 38 -21.30 -8.39 11.88
N GLY A 39 -20.10 -8.33 11.32
CA GLY A 39 -19.67 -9.12 10.17
C GLY A 39 -18.57 -10.12 10.50
N ILE A 40 -17.80 -10.50 9.49
CA ILE A 40 -16.63 -11.39 9.62
C ILE A 40 -15.45 -10.62 10.18
N GLY A 41 -15.42 -9.31 9.97
CA GLY A 41 -14.33 -8.40 10.32
C GLY A 41 -13.14 -8.54 9.37
N ALA A 42 -12.80 -7.45 8.70
CA ALA A 42 -11.61 -7.36 7.85
C ALA A 42 -11.26 -5.88 7.60
N ASP A 43 -10.02 -5.62 7.18
CA ASP A 43 -9.56 -4.28 6.79
C ASP A 43 -10.07 -3.87 5.40
N GLY A 44 -10.58 -4.82 4.62
CA GLY A 44 -11.19 -4.55 3.32
C GLY A 44 -11.71 -5.79 2.62
N ILE A 45 -12.49 -5.54 1.56
CA ILE A 45 -12.95 -6.56 0.62
C ILE A 45 -12.20 -6.40 -0.69
N LEU A 46 -11.73 -7.50 -1.24
CA LEU A 46 -11.12 -7.59 -2.55
C LEU A 46 -12.07 -8.31 -3.50
N LEU A 47 -12.46 -7.63 -4.55
CA LEU A 47 -13.20 -8.23 -5.65
C LEU A 47 -12.24 -8.45 -6.82
N LEU A 48 -12.12 -9.70 -7.25
CA LEU A 48 -11.22 -10.12 -8.31
C LEU A 48 -12.02 -10.61 -9.51
N ARG A 49 -11.89 -9.92 -10.63
CA ARG A 49 -12.51 -10.27 -11.89
C ARG A 49 -11.49 -10.89 -12.83
N THR A 50 -11.90 -11.97 -13.46
CA THR A 50 -11.11 -12.65 -14.50
C THR A 50 -11.98 -12.79 -15.72
N ASN A 51 -11.47 -12.35 -16.87
CA ASN A 51 -12.06 -12.59 -18.18
C ASN A 51 -11.07 -13.42 -19.01
N ASP A 52 -11.56 -14.24 -19.92
CA ASP A 52 -10.71 -15.06 -20.78
C ASP A 52 -9.81 -14.17 -21.65
N GLY A 53 -8.52 -14.42 -21.59
CA GLY A 53 -7.50 -13.70 -22.37
C GLY A 53 -7.13 -12.30 -21.86
N GLU A 54 -7.68 -11.86 -20.74
CA GLU A 54 -7.36 -10.56 -20.14
C GLU A 54 -6.63 -10.73 -18.80
N ASP A 55 -5.85 -9.72 -18.43
CA ASP A 55 -5.26 -9.65 -17.11
C ASP A 55 -6.34 -9.52 -16.03
N PRO A 56 -6.25 -10.26 -14.92
CA PRO A 56 -7.17 -10.11 -13.79
C PRO A 56 -7.24 -8.68 -13.28
N VAL A 57 -8.44 -8.25 -12.89
CA VAL A 57 -8.67 -6.92 -12.33
C VAL A 57 -9.02 -7.01 -10.86
N LEU A 58 -8.30 -6.23 -10.04
CA LEU A 58 -8.52 -6.11 -8.61
C LEU A 58 -9.26 -4.81 -8.28
N TYR A 59 -10.32 -4.94 -7.50
CA TYR A 59 -11.02 -3.83 -6.85
C TYR A 59 -10.92 -3.99 -5.35
N CYS A 60 -10.57 -2.91 -4.64
CA CYS A 60 -10.46 -2.89 -3.19
C CYS A 60 -11.52 -1.96 -2.60
N PHE A 61 -12.24 -2.43 -1.58
CA PHE A 61 -13.26 -1.67 -0.87
C PHE A 61 -12.94 -1.62 0.62
N SER A 62 -13.04 -0.44 1.20
CA SER A 62 -12.91 -0.24 2.64
C SER A 62 -14.12 -0.84 3.39
N PRO A 63 -14.05 -1.08 4.71
CA PRO A 63 -15.19 -1.51 5.52
C PRO A 63 -16.39 -0.55 5.47
N SER A 64 -16.16 0.73 5.16
CA SER A 64 -17.23 1.70 4.95
C SER A 64 -17.94 1.60 3.60
N GLY A 65 -17.48 0.70 2.70
CA GLY A 65 -18.04 0.48 1.37
C GLY A 65 -17.45 1.38 0.27
N GLY A 66 -16.53 2.29 0.61
CA GLY A 66 -15.86 3.10 -0.40
C GLY A 66 -14.83 2.29 -1.18
N GLN A 67 -14.80 2.44 -2.51
CA GLN A 67 -13.69 1.91 -3.31
C GLN A 67 -12.43 2.72 -3.05
N ILE A 68 -11.36 2.04 -2.69
CA ILE A 68 -10.06 2.66 -2.34
C ILE A 68 -8.95 2.10 -3.24
N PRO A 69 -7.81 2.82 -3.39
CA PRO A 69 -6.61 2.24 -3.95
C PRO A 69 -6.20 1.01 -3.14
N ALA A 70 -5.86 -0.08 -3.83
CA ALA A 70 -5.47 -1.31 -3.16
C ALA A 70 -4.10 -1.13 -2.47
N PRO A 71 -4.02 -1.31 -1.13
CA PRO A 71 -2.74 -1.41 -0.45
C PRO A 71 -1.92 -2.58 -1.03
N ARG A 72 -0.60 -2.53 -0.89
CA ARG A 72 0.26 -3.59 -1.42
C ARG A 72 -0.13 -4.99 -0.92
N GLY A 73 -0.48 -5.12 0.35
CA GLY A 73 -0.98 -6.37 0.92
C GLY A 73 -2.23 -6.89 0.22
N ALA A 74 -3.12 -6.00 -0.21
CA ALA A 74 -4.32 -6.37 -0.97
C ALA A 74 -3.96 -6.97 -2.34
N VAL A 75 -2.97 -6.39 -3.03
CA VAL A 75 -2.47 -6.92 -4.31
C VAL A 75 -1.89 -8.33 -4.13
N LEU A 76 -1.07 -8.52 -3.09
CA LEU A 76 -0.46 -9.83 -2.79
C LEU A 76 -1.51 -10.87 -2.39
N ALA A 77 -2.47 -10.50 -1.54
CA ALA A 77 -3.57 -11.36 -1.13
C ALA A 77 -4.47 -11.75 -2.33
N GLY A 78 -4.78 -10.78 -3.19
CA GLY A 78 -5.55 -11.01 -4.41
C GLY A 78 -4.86 -11.97 -5.36
N ALA A 79 -3.56 -11.83 -5.56
CA ALA A 79 -2.78 -12.73 -6.40
C ALA A 79 -2.75 -14.17 -5.87
N LYS A 80 -2.56 -14.32 -4.56
CA LYS A 80 -2.66 -15.63 -3.90
C LYS A 80 -4.06 -16.25 -4.08
N PHE A 81 -5.10 -15.47 -3.86
CA PHE A 81 -6.48 -15.93 -4.03
C PHE A 81 -6.74 -16.43 -5.45
N LEU A 82 -6.31 -15.69 -6.47
CA LEU A 82 -6.49 -16.08 -7.88
C LEU A 82 -5.85 -17.43 -8.19
N TYR A 83 -4.63 -17.64 -7.71
CA TYR A 83 -3.92 -18.89 -7.94
C TYR A 83 -4.53 -20.06 -7.14
N ASP A 84 -4.74 -19.88 -5.84
CA ASP A 84 -5.25 -20.92 -4.95
C ASP A 84 -6.71 -21.33 -5.26
N THR A 85 -7.43 -20.54 -6.04
CA THR A 85 -8.79 -20.84 -6.52
C THR A 85 -8.82 -21.26 -7.99
N ALA A 86 -7.66 -21.52 -8.59
CA ALA A 86 -7.49 -21.93 -9.99
C ALA A 86 -8.13 -20.95 -11.00
N ARG A 87 -8.25 -19.68 -10.66
CA ARG A 87 -8.69 -18.61 -11.57
C ARG A 87 -7.55 -18.13 -12.46
N VAL A 88 -6.32 -18.30 -11.99
CA VAL A 88 -5.08 -18.13 -12.73
C VAL A 88 -4.23 -19.36 -12.47
N ASN A 89 -3.71 -19.99 -13.54
CA ASN A 89 -2.87 -21.18 -13.45
C ASN A 89 -1.38 -20.88 -13.73
N LEU A 90 -1.04 -19.59 -13.90
CA LEU A 90 0.32 -19.13 -14.17
C LEU A 90 0.99 -18.70 -12.85
N THR A 91 2.26 -19.04 -12.70
CA THR A 91 3.10 -18.57 -11.58
C THR A 91 3.66 -17.17 -11.80
N GLU A 92 3.62 -16.69 -13.04
CA GLU A 92 3.94 -15.30 -13.40
C GLU A 92 2.81 -14.74 -14.25
N PHE A 93 2.22 -13.64 -13.84
CA PHE A 93 1.14 -12.96 -14.56
C PHE A 93 1.08 -11.47 -14.18
N CYS A 94 0.34 -10.70 -14.97
CA CYS A 94 -0.01 -9.34 -14.62
C CYS A 94 -1.41 -9.30 -13.99
N MET A 95 -1.62 -8.40 -13.04
CA MET A 95 -2.92 -8.08 -12.48
C MET A 95 -3.08 -6.56 -12.49
N THR A 96 -4.25 -6.07 -12.87
CA THR A 96 -4.49 -4.62 -12.98
C THR A 96 -5.29 -4.11 -11.79
N GLU A 97 -4.86 -3.01 -11.20
CA GLU A 97 -5.59 -2.27 -10.18
C GLU A 97 -5.75 -0.82 -10.62
N ARG A 98 -6.99 -0.35 -10.80
CA ARG A 98 -7.31 1.02 -11.26
C ARG A 98 -6.49 1.45 -12.49
N GLY A 99 -6.30 0.54 -13.44
CA GLY A 99 -5.50 0.77 -14.63
C GLY A 99 -3.98 0.69 -14.42
N THR A 100 -3.52 0.41 -13.22
CA THR A 100 -2.09 0.21 -12.92
C THR A 100 -1.76 -1.27 -12.98
N PRO A 101 -0.83 -1.70 -13.86
CA PRO A 101 -0.41 -3.09 -13.92
C PRO A 101 0.53 -3.43 -12.77
N HIS A 102 0.33 -4.60 -12.20
CA HIS A 102 1.18 -5.22 -11.19
C HIS A 102 1.69 -6.55 -11.74
N ARG A 103 2.98 -6.68 -11.93
CA ARG A 103 3.59 -7.96 -12.28
C ARG A 103 3.69 -8.81 -11.02
N ILE A 104 3.12 -10.01 -11.09
CA ILE A 104 3.07 -10.97 -9.99
C ILE A 104 3.99 -12.15 -10.32
N ARG A 105 4.73 -12.60 -9.31
CA ARG A 105 5.45 -13.86 -9.31
C ARG A 105 5.07 -14.65 -8.07
N LEU A 106 4.73 -15.93 -8.26
CA LEU A 106 4.34 -16.84 -7.20
C LEU A 106 5.40 -17.92 -6.99
N GLU A 107 5.68 -18.18 -5.73
CA GLU A 107 6.36 -19.40 -5.30
C GLU A 107 5.28 -20.39 -4.87
N THR A 108 5.31 -21.60 -5.43
CA THR A 108 4.26 -22.59 -5.21
C THR A 108 4.79 -23.83 -4.52
N ARG A 109 3.98 -24.39 -3.64
CA ARG A 109 4.28 -25.63 -2.95
C ARG A 109 3.00 -26.43 -2.75
N GLY A 110 2.98 -27.70 -3.19
CA GLY A 110 1.81 -28.57 -3.04
C GLY A 110 0.56 -28.04 -3.74
N GLY A 111 0.70 -27.33 -4.87
CA GLY A 111 -0.44 -26.78 -5.63
C GLY A 111 -1.01 -25.47 -5.06
N ALA A 112 -0.42 -24.90 -4.02
CA ALA A 112 -0.84 -23.61 -3.45
C ALA A 112 0.28 -22.57 -3.52
N ALA A 113 -0.06 -21.30 -3.61
CA ALA A 113 0.87 -20.20 -3.53
C ALA A 113 1.33 -20.03 -2.08
N TRP A 114 2.62 -20.24 -1.85
CA TRP A 114 3.24 -20.07 -0.55
C TRP A 114 3.97 -18.74 -0.43
N GLY A 115 4.57 -18.23 -1.49
CA GLY A 115 5.17 -16.93 -1.58
C GLY A 115 4.55 -16.12 -2.72
N VAL A 116 4.38 -14.82 -2.51
CA VAL A 116 3.88 -13.89 -3.52
C VAL A 116 4.79 -12.67 -3.57
N THR A 117 5.35 -12.40 -4.74
CA THR A 117 6.09 -11.18 -5.02
C THR A 117 5.29 -10.36 -6.03
N GLY A 118 5.03 -9.10 -5.70
CA GLY A 118 4.36 -8.16 -6.60
C GLY A 118 5.30 -7.01 -6.94
N GLU A 119 5.53 -6.79 -8.24
CA GLU A 119 6.15 -5.59 -8.76
C GLU A 119 5.05 -4.71 -9.32
N GLY A 120 4.97 -3.48 -8.88
CA GLY A 120 3.99 -2.54 -9.38
C GLY A 120 3.84 -1.35 -8.47
N GLY A 121 3.26 -0.30 -9.03
CA GLY A 121 3.22 0.99 -8.40
C GLY A 121 4.52 1.75 -8.65
N PHE A 122 4.39 2.89 -9.31
CA PHE A 122 5.53 3.77 -9.53
C PHE A 122 5.84 4.52 -8.25
N THR A 123 7.12 4.58 -7.89
CA THR A 123 7.60 5.57 -6.95
C THR A 123 7.70 6.89 -7.69
N THR A 124 7.04 7.93 -7.20
CA THR A 124 7.10 9.27 -7.75
C THR A 124 7.44 10.29 -6.69
N LEU A 125 8.21 11.30 -7.07
CA LEU A 125 8.46 12.47 -6.24
C LEU A 125 7.55 13.64 -6.62
N ASP A 126 6.69 13.49 -7.64
CA ASP A 126 5.70 14.49 -8.01
C ASP A 126 4.50 14.44 -7.07
N THR A 127 4.31 15.51 -6.32
CA THR A 127 3.26 15.64 -5.32
C THR A 127 1.96 16.23 -5.85
N SER A 128 1.91 16.62 -7.10
CA SER A 128 0.77 17.33 -7.71
C SER A 128 -0.55 16.57 -7.59
N ARG A 129 -0.47 15.24 -7.50
CA ARG A 129 -1.64 14.35 -7.34
C ARG A 129 -2.13 14.23 -5.89
N TYR A 130 -1.32 14.64 -4.92
CA TYR A 130 -1.57 14.36 -3.50
C TYR A 130 -1.83 15.60 -2.66
N SER A 131 -1.50 16.79 -3.18
CA SER A 131 -1.63 18.03 -2.44
C SER A 131 -2.12 19.17 -3.33
N ALA A 132 -3.06 19.95 -2.80
CA ALA A 132 -3.54 21.18 -3.45
C ALA A 132 -2.54 22.34 -3.28
N THR A 133 -1.74 22.32 -2.22
CA THR A 133 -0.86 23.43 -1.83
C THR A 133 0.62 23.17 -2.14
N MET A 134 1.04 21.90 -2.15
CA MET A 134 2.40 21.49 -2.55
C MET A 134 2.34 20.88 -3.93
N LYS A 135 2.78 21.62 -4.95
CA LYS A 135 2.84 21.13 -6.33
C LYS A 135 4.28 20.82 -6.74
N GLY A 136 4.41 19.76 -7.55
CA GLY A 136 5.69 19.34 -8.10
C GLY A 136 6.56 18.58 -7.11
N LEU A 137 7.88 18.76 -7.21
CA LEU A 137 8.86 18.05 -6.40
C LEU A 137 8.95 18.66 -4.99
N VAL A 138 8.65 17.85 -3.97
CA VAL A 138 8.94 18.19 -2.57
C VAL A 138 10.05 17.27 -2.08
N ARG A 139 11.26 17.77 -2.12
CA ARG A 139 12.45 17.06 -1.69
C ARG A 139 13.23 17.94 -0.72
N ASP A 140 13.54 17.40 0.45
CA ASP A 140 14.43 18.00 1.46
C ASP A 140 14.06 19.46 1.80
N ARG A 141 12.76 19.74 1.86
CA ARG A 141 12.22 21.08 2.12
C ARG A 141 12.18 21.36 3.62
N PRO A 142 12.73 22.48 4.11
CA PRO A 142 12.63 22.83 5.53
C PRO A 142 11.16 23.07 5.93
N ILE A 143 10.77 22.53 7.08
CA ILE A 143 9.42 22.66 7.64
C ILE A 143 9.48 22.55 9.16
N THR A 144 8.62 23.28 9.86
CA THR A 144 8.42 23.12 11.30
C THR A 144 7.16 22.29 11.57
N VAL A 145 7.30 21.20 12.30
CA VAL A 145 6.20 20.29 12.64
C VAL A 145 6.15 20.09 14.14
N GLY A 146 5.03 20.51 14.77
CA GLY A 146 4.88 20.39 16.23
C GLY A 146 5.95 21.12 17.04
N GLY A 147 6.49 22.21 16.51
CA GLY A 147 7.57 22.98 17.15
C GLY A 147 8.98 22.43 16.90
N ALA A 148 9.14 21.35 16.15
CA ALA A 148 10.42 20.77 15.77
C ALA A 148 10.77 21.14 14.32
N ASP A 149 12.01 21.55 14.09
CA ASP A 149 12.52 21.81 12.75
C ASP A 149 12.89 20.48 12.09
N CYS A 150 12.29 20.25 10.94
CA CYS A 150 12.42 19.04 10.14
C CYS A 150 12.67 19.37 8.67
N ARG A 151 13.05 18.37 7.93
CA ARG A 151 13.07 18.43 6.46
C ARG A 151 12.06 17.45 5.89
N LEU A 152 11.28 17.91 4.95
CA LEU A 152 10.19 17.15 4.34
C LEU A 152 10.59 16.68 2.94
N THR A 153 10.43 15.40 2.71
CA THR A 153 10.38 14.80 1.37
C THR A 153 9.07 14.06 1.20
N VAL A 154 8.38 14.25 0.10
CA VAL A 154 7.16 13.51 -0.21
C VAL A 154 7.43 12.53 -1.33
N VAL A 155 7.06 11.28 -1.09
CA VAL A 155 7.22 10.18 -2.05
C VAL A 155 5.85 9.53 -2.26
N GLY A 156 5.43 9.42 -3.50
CA GLY A 156 4.28 8.58 -3.87
C GLY A 156 4.74 7.15 -4.07
N ILE A 157 4.14 6.21 -3.36
CA ILE A 157 4.44 4.76 -3.46
C ILE A 157 3.13 4.03 -3.70
N GLY A 158 2.99 3.36 -4.85
CA GLY A 158 1.77 2.63 -5.20
C GLY A 158 0.51 3.51 -5.17
N GLY A 159 0.62 4.78 -5.59
CA GLY A 159 -0.49 5.72 -5.60
C GLY A 159 -0.81 6.38 -4.25
N MET A 160 -0.08 6.05 -3.17
CA MET A 160 -0.25 6.62 -1.83
C MET A 160 0.92 7.55 -1.49
N PRO A 161 0.66 8.77 -0.97
CA PRO A 161 1.74 9.64 -0.53
C PRO A 161 2.32 9.19 0.81
N VAL A 162 3.63 9.28 0.91
CA VAL A 162 4.38 9.14 2.16
C VAL A 162 5.16 10.42 2.40
N ALA A 163 4.87 11.09 3.49
CA ALA A 163 5.62 12.25 3.96
C ALA A 163 6.79 11.78 4.83
N VAL A 164 7.99 11.92 4.33
CA VAL A 164 9.22 11.56 5.04
C VAL A 164 9.75 12.82 5.73
N LEU A 165 9.75 12.83 7.03
CA LEU A 165 10.35 13.88 7.86
C LEU A 165 11.72 13.41 8.34
N THR A 166 12.74 14.19 8.09
CA THR A 166 14.06 13.99 8.66
C THR A 166 14.38 15.11 9.65
N GLY A 167 15.01 14.80 10.77
CA GLY A 167 15.33 15.81 11.78
C GLY A 167 16.21 15.26 12.89
N LYS A 168 16.73 16.18 13.72
CA LYS A 168 17.54 15.85 14.89
C LYS A 168 16.63 15.82 16.12
N GLY A 169 16.71 14.76 16.92
CA GLY A 169 16.00 14.67 18.18
C GLY A 169 14.73 13.80 18.17
N GLN A 170 13.80 14.09 19.08
CA GLN A 170 12.60 13.29 19.26
C GLN A 170 11.56 13.51 18.14
N VAL A 171 10.83 12.46 17.83
CA VAL A 171 9.73 12.48 16.87
C VAL A 171 8.71 13.56 17.26
N PRO A 172 8.33 14.47 16.36
CA PRO A 172 7.29 15.47 16.63
C PRO A 172 6.02 14.81 17.13
N PRO A 173 5.43 15.25 18.24
CA PRO A 173 4.31 14.55 18.88
C PRO A 173 3.01 14.58 18.06
N LYS A 174 2.85 15.55 17.16
CA LYS A 174 1.62 15.71 16.37
C LYS A 174 1.92 16.21 14.95
N PRO A 175 1.90 15.36 13.94
CA PRO A 175 2.02 15.77 12.54
C PRO A 175 0.73 16.39 11.97
N GLY A 176 -0.26 16.71 12.80
CA GLY A 176 -1.61 17.11 12.35
C GLY A 176 -1.68 18.32 11.42
N SER A 177 -0.75 19.28 11.55
CA SER A 177 -0.65 20.41 10.62
C SER A 177 -0.18 19.96 9.24
N LEU A 178 0.72 18.99 9.17
CA LEU A 178 1.21 18.43 7.92
C LEU A 178 0.13 17.62 7.20
N LEU A 179 -0.70 16.87 7.94
CA LEU A 179 -1.76 16.06 7.34
C LEU A 179 -2.80 16.90 6.58
N ARG A 180 -3.02 18.15 7.01
CA ARG A 180 -3.99 19.07 6.36
C ARG A 180 -3.53 19.59 5.00
N VAL A 181 -2.27 19.43 4.66
CA VAL A 181 -1.69 19.89 3.39
C VAL A 181 -2.01 18.90 2.25
N PHE A 182 -2.33 17.66 2.60
CA PHE A 182 -2.66 16.61 1.64
C PHE A 182 -4.19 16.51 1.44
N SER A 183 -4.59 16.35 0.19
CA SER A 183 -6.00 16.11 -0.21
C SER A 183 -6.43 14.65 -0.10
N VAL A 184 -5.49 13.77 0.22
CA VAL A 184 -5.68 12.32 0.37
C VAL A 184 -5.00 11.84 1.66
N PRO A 185 -5.36 10.68 2.20
CA PRO A 185 -4.66 10.09 3.33
C PRO A 185 -3.17 9.98 3.06
N VAL A 186 -2.34 10.42 3.99
CA VAL A 186 -0.88 10.40 3.90
C VAL A 186 -0.27 9.66 5.08
N SER A 187 0.69 8.80 4.79
CA SER A 187 1.51 8.18 5.82
C SER A 187 2.69 9.09 6.15
N VAL A 188 2.97 9.26 7.43
CA VAL A 188 4.10 10.07 7.90
C VAL A 188 5.18 9.16 8.46
N LEU A 189 6.36 9.27 7.89
CA LEU A 189 7.56 8.58 8.31
C LEU A 189 8.53 9.60 8.91
N TYR A 190 8.99 9.36 10.13
CA TYR A 190 10.02 10.19 10.74
C TYR A 190 11.35 9.43 10.79
N VAL A 191 12.39 10.03 10.26
CA VAL A 191 13.76 9.51 10.25
C VAL A 191 14.62 10.39 11.12
N THR A 192 15.19 9.84 12.21
CA THR A 192 16.15 10.57 13.04
C THR A 192 17.54 10.43 12.49
N GLU A 193 18.24 11.56 12.33
CA GLU A 193 19.67 11.59 12.10
C GLU A 193 20.37 11.46 13.45
N ASP A 194 20.43 10.27 14.00
CA ASP A 194 21.28 9.99 15.15
C ASP A 194 22.62 9.43 14.64
N PRO A 195 23.73 10.13 14.80
CA PRO A 195 25.04 9.66 14.35
C PRO A 195 25.51 8.39 15.10
N LEU A 196 24.96 8.10 16.28
CA LEU A 196 25.33 6.95 17.10
C LEU A 196 24.40 5.75 16.88
N ALA A 197 23.20 5.96 16.40
CA ALA A 197 22.23 4.93 16.07
C ALA A 197 21.26 5.45 15.01
N PRO A 198 21.55 5.31 13.71
CA PRO A 198 20.62 5.68 12.65
C PRO A 198 19.39 4.77 12.75
N ARG A 199 18.40 5.19 13.51
CA ARG A 199 17.13 4.48 13.67
C ARG A 199 16.08 5.16 12.81
N VAL A 200 15.54 4.42 11.89
CA VAL A 200 14.30 4.78 11.22
C VAL A 200 13.15 4.44 12.18
N LEU A 201 12.62 5.45 12.87
CA LEU A 201 11.44 5.28 13.72
C LEU A 201 10.21 5.45 12.85
N LEU A 202 9.58 4.32 12.52
CA LEU A 202 8.33 4.26 11.79
C LEU A 202 7.18 4.51 12.76
N ARG A 203 6.56 5.68 12.71
CA ARG A 203 5.26 5.91 13.35
C ARG A 203 4.27 6.31 12.28
N SER A 204 3.48 5.35 11.84
CA SER A 204 2.26 5.60 11.08
C SER A 204 1.08 5.05 11.85
N ARG A 205 -0.02 5.79 11.87
CA ARG A 205 -1.29 5.31 12.41
C ARG A 205 -2.07 4.43 11.44
N GLU A 206 -1.72 4.43 10.16
CA GLU A 206 -2.57 3.84 9.11
C GLU A 206 -1.81 3.14 7.98
N ALA A 207 -0.49 3.07 8.00
CA ALA A 207 0.25 2.43 6.92
C ALA A 207 0.54 0.96 7.22
N ASP A 208 0.27 0.16 6.24
CA ASP A 208 0.76 -1.20 6.07
C ASP A 208 2.29 -1.24 6.26
N GLY A 209 2.76 -2.18 7.07
CA GLY A 209 4.18 -2.34 7.40
C GLY A 209 5.11 -2.44 6.18
N THR A 210 4.60 -2.94 5.05
CA THR A 210 5.34 -3.05 3.79
C THR A 210 5.56 -1.70 3.13
N VAL A 211 4.54 -0.83 3.14
CA VAL A 211 4.65 0.55 2.64
C VAL A 211 5.67 1.32 3.47
N LEU A 212 5.68 1.11 4.78
CA LEU A 212 6.63 1.72 5.69
C LEU A 212 8.06 1.23 5.45
N ALA A 213 8.26 -0.07 5.24
CA ALA A 213 9.57 -0.64 4.90
C ALA A 213 10.08 -0.08 3.57
N SER A 214 9.23 -0.04 2.55
CA SER A 214 9.57 0.54 1.24
C SER A 214 9.86 2.04 1.33
N ALA A 215 9.08 2.79 2.11
CA ALA A 215 9.31 4.20 2.37
C ALA A 215 10.62 4.45 3.13
N GLY A 216 10.94 3.58 4.10
CA GLY A 216 12.21 3.64 4.84
C GLY A 216 13.43 3.46 3.94
N VAL A 217 13.36 2.54 2.99
CA VAL A 217 14.42 2.32 1.99
C VAL A 217 14.57 3.53 1.08
N VAL A 218 13.46 4.07 0.57
CA VAL A 218 13.46 5.27 -0.28
C VAL A 218 13.97 6.49 0.49
N ALA A 219 13.53 6.67 1.74
CA ALA A 219 14.00 7.76 2.59
C ALA A 219 15.50 7.66 2.87
N GLY A 220 16.00 6.47 3.17
CA GLY A 220 17.43 6.22 3.37
C GLY A 220 18.26 6.55 2.12
N ALA A 221 17.77 6.27 0.93
CA ALA A 221 18.41 6.60 -0.33
C ALA A 221 18.40 8.13 -0.59
N ILE A 222 17.29 8.81 -0.31
CA ILE A 222 17.17 10.26 -0.47
C ILE A 222 18.11 11.00 0.47
N CYS A 223 18.18 10.59 1.75
CA CYS A 223 19.03 11.21 2.75
C CYS A 223 20.53 11.05 2.46
N ARG A 224 20.92 9.97 1.78
CA ARG A 224 22.34 9.73 1.41
C ARG A 224 22.74 10.34 0.07
N GLY A 225 21.83 11.05 -0.62
CA GLY A 225 22.11 11.63 -1.94
C GLY A 225 22.28 10.60 -3.06
N GLY A 226 21.98 9.34 -2.78
CA GLY A 226 22.08 8.24 -3.73
C GLY A 226 20.85 8.14 -4.63
N VAL A 227 21.07 7.72 -5.86
CA VAL A 227 19.98 7.20 -6.71
C VAL A 227 19.73 5.78 -6.25
N PHE A 228 18.55 5.52 -5.70
CA PHE A 228 18.16 4.16 -5.31
C PHE A 228 17.74 3.39 -6.57
N TRP A 229 18.52 2.39 -6.91
CA TRP A 229 18.14 1.33 -7.83
C TRP A 229 17.80 0.10 -6.98
N PRO A 230 16.61 -0.50 -7.10
CA PRO A 230 16.33 -1.71 -6.36
C PRO A 230 17.39 -2.77 -6.70
N PRO A 231 17.90 -3.51 -5.72
CA PRO A 231 18.82 -4.59 -6.03
C PRO A 231 18.11 -5.57 -6.96
N HIS A 232 18.76 -5.89 -8.07
CA HIS A 232 18.32 -7.00 -8.89
C HIS A 232 18.27 -8.26 -8.00
N PRO A 233 17.23 -9.09 -8.09
CA PRO A 233 17.27 -10.39 -7.42
C PRO A 233 18.52 -11.13 -7.89
N PRO A 234 19.20 -11.87 -7.00
CA PRO A 234 20.30 -12.70 -7.39
C PRO A 234 19.86 -13.68 -8.48
N ALA A 235 20.71 -13.85 -9.49
CA ALA A 235 20.51 -14.76 -10.60
C ALA A 235 20.38 -16.22 -10.14
#